data_2cf647abc590825527d94dfcf6dc8519
#
_entry.id   2cf647abc590825527d94dfcf6dc8519
#
_cell.length_a   1.000
_cell.length_b   1.000
_cell.length_c   1.000
_cell.angle_alpha   90.00
_cell.angle_beta   90.00
_cell.angle_gamma   90.00
#
_symmetry.space_group_name_H-M   'P 1'
#
loop_
_entity.id
_entity.type
_entity.pdbx_description
1 polymer ?
#
loop_
_entity_poly.entity_id
_entity_poly.type
_entity_poly.pdbx_seq_one_letter_code
_entity_poly.pdbx_strand_id
1 'polypeptide(L)'
;MEVRYLFHSGFAVDTGAHLLIFDYYKDTPRGGKLADGVIDPAEISGRDVVVFASHSHGDHYSPVIFGWRGALPRVRYVLSDDIRTREEAFRIGPGETLDLGDLSVRALRSTDAGAAFLIRTDGKTIFHAGDLNWWHWNGETDSYNTRMARDYRREIDTLRGEKIDLAFLPVDPRLEDKYLWGIDYFMRAAGTDMAVPMHLWEQYGPIGRLRAEETAAPYRARIAGYSRRGERVTL
;
A
#
# COMPACT_ATOMS: atom_id res chain seq x y z
N MET A 1 -6.61 11.42 9.71
CA MET A 1 -5.92 10.12 9.56
C MET A 1 -4.54 10.20 10.19
N GLU A 2 -4.13 9.14 10.86
CA GLU A 2 -2.74 8.93 11.27
C GLU A 2 -2.19 7.75 10.49
N VAL A 3 -1.00 7.88 9.93
CA VAL A 3 -0.34 6.83 9.14
C VAL A 3 0.95 6.43 9.85
N ARG A 4 1.21 5.14 9.97
CA ARG A 4 2.42 4.59 10.57
C ARG A 4 3.06 3.57 9.65
N TYR A 5 4.34 3.73 9.41
CA TYR A 5 5.12 2.81 8.59
C TYR A 5 5.46 1.55 9.39
N LEU A 6 5.13 0.38 8.86
CA LEU A 6 5.44 -0.89 9.49
C LEU A 6 6.71 -1.50 8.91
N PHE A 7 6.72 -1.81 7.63
CA PHE A 7 7.92 -2.22 6.87
C PHE A 7 7.58 -2.40 5.39
N HIS A 8 8.50 -2.05 4.48
CA HIS A 8 8.40 -2.25 3.03
C HIS A 8 7.15 -1.61 2.42
N SER A 9 6.11 -2.38 2.14
CA SER A 9 4.79 -1.88 1.70
C SER A 9 3.73 -1.95 2.81
N GLY A 10 4.15 -2.30 4.04
CA GLY A 10 3.27 -2.43 5.20
C GLY A 10 3.03 -1.11 5.92
N PHE A 11 1.75 -0.77 6.14
CA PHE A 11 1.34 0.42 6.87
C PHE A 11 0.16 0.14 7.78
N ALA A 12 0.03 0.92 8.86
CA ALA A 12 -1.17 1.03 9.65
C ALA A 12 -1.76 2.43 9.47
N VAL A 13 -3.05 2.51 9.17
CA VAL A 13 -3.79 3.75 8.94
C VAL A 13 -4.96 3.84 9.91
N ASP A 14 -4.90 4.79 10.82
CA ASP A 14 -6.00 5.11 11.70
C ASP A 14 -6.89 6.17 11.03
N THR A 15 -8.10 5.78 10.67
CA THR A 15 -9.09 6.66 10.04
C THR A 15 -10.03 7.33 11.05
N GLY A 16 -9.99 6.87 12.30
CA GLY A 16 -10.88 7.23 13.39
C GLY A 16 -11.76 6.06 13.81
N ALA A 17 -12.71 5.63 12.98
CA ALA A 17 -13.53 4.46 13.26
C ALA A 17 -12.76 3.15 13.01
N HIS A 18 -11.93 3.09 11.98
CA HIS A 18 -11.18 1.89 11.60
C HIS A 18 -9.68 2.03 11.81
N LEU A 19 -9.01 0.91 12.06
CA LEU A 19 -7.57 0.74 11.91
C LEU A 19 -7.32 -0.20 10.73
N LEU A 20 -6.84 0.35 9.62
CA LEU A 20 -6.51 -0.40 8.41
C LEU A 20 -5.04 -0.82 8.48
N ILE A 21 -4.76 -2.11 8.25
CA ILE A 21 -3.40 -2.64 8.25
C ILE A 21 -3.14 -3.23 6.85
N PHE A 22 -2.11 -2.73 6.18
CA PHE A 22 -1.75 -3.14 4.83
C PHE A 22 -0.47 -3.95 4.82
N ASP A 23 -0.43 -5.02 4.02
CA ASP A 23 0.73 -5.81 3.63
C ASP A 23 1.69 -6.10 4.81
N TYR A 24 1.12 -6.63 5.91
CA TYR A 24 1.88 -6.95 7.10
C TYR A 24 2.53 -8.33 7.00
N TYR A 25 3.86 -8.36 7.02
CA TYR A 25 4.61 -9.62 7.03
C TYR A 25 5.78 -9.63 8.04
N LYS A 26 6.35 -8.48 8.37
CA LYS A 26 7.53 -8.35 9.22
C LYS A 26 7.15 -8.29 10.70
N ASP A 27 7.00 -9.46 11.32
CA ASP A 27 6.58 -9.62 12.73
C ASP A 27 7.77 -9.70 13.71
N THR A 28 8.73 -8.78 13.54
CA THR A 28 9.93 -8.68 14.40
C THR A 28 10.23 -7.23 14.73
N PRO A 29 10.82 -6.94 15.93
CA PRO A 29 11.18 -7.88 16.99
C PRO A 29 9.97 -8.52 17.67
N ARG A 30 10.13 -9.72 18.20
CA ARG A 30 9.07 -10.37 19.00
C ARG A 30 8.74 -9.54 20.22
N GLY A 31 7.44 -9.34 20.50
CA GLY A 31 6.97 -8.47 21.57
C GLY A 31 7.15 -6.97 21.29
N GLY A 32 7.48 -6.64 20.04
CA GLY A 32 7.48 -5.25 19.57
C GLY A 32 6.07 -4.67 19.53
N LYS A 33 5.99 -3.36 19.45
CA LYS A 33 4.75 -2.57 19.41
C LYS A 33 4.64 -1.78 18.11
N LEU A 34 3.53 -1.11 17.94
CA LEU A 34 3.30 -0.27 16.77
C LEU A 34 4.42 0.79 16.59
N ALA A 35 5.01 1.27 17.68
CA ALA A 35 6.16 2.18 17.64
C ALA A 35 7.45 1.55 17.08
N ASP A 36 7.52 0.21 17.08
CA ASP A 36 8.61 -0.58 16.49
C ASP A 36 8.27 -1.09 15.08
N GLY A 37 7.10 -0.70 14.54
CA GLY A 37 6.57 -1.21 13.29
C GLY A 37 6.06 -2.65 13.38
N VAL A 38 5.65 -3.09 14.57
CA VAL A 38 5.09 -4.41 14.84
C VAL A 38 3.65 -4.24 15.35
N ILE A 39 2.76 -5.12 14.92
CA ILE A 39 1.40 -5.14 15.42
C ILE A 39 1.33 -6.04 16.65
N ASP A 40 1.16 -5.43 17.82
CA ASP A 40 0.75 -6.13 19.02
C ASP A 40 -0.79 -6.10 19.09
N PRO A 41 -1.49 -7.24 18.94
CA PRO A 41 -2.95 -7.28 18.99
C PRO A 41 -3.52 -6.73 20.30
N ALA A 42 -2.81 -6.85 21.40
CA ALA A 42 -3.25 -6.32 22.71
C ALA A 42 -3.30 -4.78 22.71
N GLU A 43 -2.35 -4.13 22.01
CA GLU A 43 -2.29 -2.66 21.88
C GLU A 43 -3.48 -2.07 21.11
N ILE A 44 -4.06 -2.85 20.19
CA ILE A 44 -5.14 -2.42 19.28
C ILE A 44 -6.48 -3.15 19.52
N SER A 45 -6.62 -3.87 20.64
CA SER A 45 -7.77 -4.76 20.93
C SER A 45 -9.11 -4.03 20.97
N GLY A 46 -9.13 -2.74 21.25
CA GLY A 46 -10.36 -1.92 21.26
C GLY A 46 -10.79 -1.38 19.89
N ARG A 47 -10.01 -1.64 18.84
CA ARG A 47 -10.23 -1.07 17.50
C ARG A 47 -11.04 -2.00 16.59
N ASP A 48 -11.73 -1.40 15.63
CA ASP A 48 -12.26 -2.13 14.47
C ASP A 48 -11.12 -2.23 13.43
N VAL A 49 -10.59 -3.45 13.28
CA VAL A 49 -9.37 -3.68 12.49
C VAL A 49 -9.73 -4.33 11.15
N VAL A 50 -9.23 -3.76 10.06
CA VAL A 50 -9.32 -4.38 8.73
C VAL A 50 -7.92 -4.60 8.18
N VAL A 51 -7.58 -5.85 7.89
CA VAL A 51 -6.26 -6.24 7.39
C VAL A 51 -6.35 -6.53 5.91
N PHE A 52 -5.50 -5.86 5.14
CA PHE A 52 -5.40 -6.01 3.69
C PHE A 52 -4.09 -6.70 3.32
N ALA A 53 -4.13 -7.63 2.38
CA ALA A 53 -2.93 -8.15 1.73
C ALA A 53 -3.11 -8.12 0.21
N SER A 54 -2.22 -7.40 -0.46
CA SER A 54 -2.30 -7.09 -1.89
C SER A 54 -2.00 -8.30 -2.76
N HIS A 55 -1.13 -9.22 -2.31
CA HIS A 55 -0.78 -10.44 -3.03
C HIS A 55 -0.01 -11.44 -2.14
N SER A 56 0.28 -12.62 -2.70
CA SER A 56 0.81 -13.77 -1.96
C SER A 56 2.32 -13.77 -1.71
N HIS A 57 3.09 -12.81 -2.22
CA HIS A 57 4.54 -12.76 -2.00
C HIS A 57 4.88 -12.56 -0.52
N GLY A 58 6.00 -13.17 -0.08
CA GLY A 58 6.39 -13.21 1.32
C GLY A 58 6.83 -11.87 1.92
N ASP A 59 6.98 -10.85 1.11
CA ASP A 59 7.28 -9.46 1.51
C ASP A 59 6.03 -8.55 1.53
N HIS A 60 4.83 -9.12 1.30
CA HIS A 60 3.53 -8.45 1.41
C HIS A 60 2.54 -9.22 2.29
N TYR A 61 2.71 -10.52 2.43
CA TYR A 61 1.79 -11.36 3.16
C TYR A 61 2.50 -12.34 4.11
N SER A 62 1.96 -12.46 5.32
CA SER A 62 2.30 -13.50 6.27
C SER A 62 1.05 -14.02 6.96
N PRO A 63 0.88 -15.34 7.12
CA PRO A 63 -0.26 -15.91 7.85
C PRO A 63 -0.29 -15.55 9.33
N VAL A 64 0.74 -14.89 9.87
CA VAL A 64 0.79 -14.40 11.25
C VAL A 64 -0.41 -13.51 11.59
N ILE A 65 -0.97 -12.79 10.62
CA ILE A 65 -2.14 -11.92 10.78
C ILE A 65 -3.36 -12.66 11.35
N PHE A 66 -3.53 -13.93 11.04
CA PHE A 66 -4.68 -14.71 11.53
C PHE A 66 -4.56 -15.10 13.01
N GLY A 67 -3.34 -15.09 13.56
CA GLY A 67 -3.11 -15.27 14.99
C GLY A 67 -3.73 -14.17 15.85
N TRP A 68 -4.12 -13.05 15.24
CA TRP A 68 -4.72 -11.92 15.96
C TRP A 68 -6.21 -12.12 16.32
N ARG A 69 -6.91 -13.09 15.70
CA ARG A 69 -8.36 -13.32 15.90
C ARG A 69 -8.76 -13.48 17.37
N GLY A 70 -7.94 -14.18 18.15
CA GLY A 70 -8.22 -14.40 19.57
C GLY A 70 -8.22 -13.12 20.43
N ALA A 71 -7.44 -12.11 20.02
CA ALA A 71 -7.31 -10.84 20.73
C ALA A 71 -8.14 -9.70 20.09
N LEU A 72 -8.53 -9.85 18.83
CA LEU A 72 -9.24 -8.83 18.05
C LEU A 72 -10.62 -9.36 17.62
N PRO A 73 -11.67 -9.21 18.42
CA PRO A 73 -12.99 -9.79 18.13
C PRO A 73 -13.69 -9.15 16.90
N ARG A 74 -13.23 -7.99 16.44
CA ARG A 74 -13.77 -7.28 15.28
C ARG A 74 -12.77 -7.19 14.14
N VAL A 75 -11.83 -8.13 14.01
CA VAL A 75 -10.90 -8.15 12.90
C VAL A 75 -11.54 -8.73 11.64
N ARG A 76 -11.37 -8.02 10.52
CA ARG A 76 -11.75 -8.45 9.17
C ARG A 76 -10.51 -8.56 8.31
N TYR A 77 -10.51 -9.51 7.38
CA TYR A 77 -9.39 -9.71 6.43
C TYR A 77 -9.93 -9.55 5.02
N VAL A 78 -9.28 -8.71 4.22
CA VAL A 78 -9.55 -8.51 2.80
C VAL A 78 -8.27 -8.87 2.04
N LEU A 79 -8.31 -9.98 1.34
CA LEU A 79 -7.14 -10.56 0.69
C LEU A 79 -7.34 -10.60 -0.83
N SER A 80 -6.29 -10.35 -1.57
CA SER A 80 -6.28 -10.62 -3.01
C SER A 80 -6.57 -12.11 -3.28
N ASP A 81 -7.20 -12.41 -4.39
CA ASP A 81 -7.68 -13.74 -4.78
C ASP A 81 -6.54 -14.75 -5.02
N ASP A 82 -5.31 -14.28 -5.28
CA ASP A 82 -4.11 -15.12 -5.43
C ASP A 82 -3.59 -15.69 -4.09
N ILE A 83 -3.99 -15.10 -2.94
CA ILE A 83 -3.60 -15.59 -1.61
C ILE A 83 -4.44 -16.83 -1.27
N ARG A 84 -3.79 -17.98 -1.17
CA ARG A 84 -4.45 -19.24 -0.79
C ARG A 84 -4.37 -19.46 0.70
N THR A 85 -5.51 -19.49 1.38
CA THR A 85 -5.62 -19.80 2.81
C THR A 85 -6.92 -20.55 3.10
N ARG A 86 -6.98 -21.30 4.19
CA ARG A 86 -8.20 -21.91 4.74
C ARG A 86 -8.87 -21.00 5.78
N GLU A 87 -8.22 -19.90 6.15
CA GLU A 87 -8.74 -18.93 7.08
C GLU A 87 -9.92 -18.16 6.46
N GLU A 88 -10.89 -17.79 7.29
CA GLU A 88 -12.00 -16.96 6.87
C GLU A 88 -11.52 -15.56 6.51
N ALA A 89 -11.78 -15.14 5.29
CA ALA A 89 -11.40 -13.82 4.76
C ALA A 89 -12.29 -13.47 3.58
N PHE A 90 -12.53 -12.20 3.38
CA PHE A 90 -13.08 -11.67 2.13
C PHE A 90 -11.99 -11.76 1.07
N ARG A 91 -12.34 -12.24 -0.11
CA ARG A 91 -11.43 -12.31 -1.24
C ARG A 91 -11.90 -11.39 -2.34
N ILE A 92 -10.96 -10.73 -2.99
CA ILE A 92 -11.27 -9.79 -4.05
C ILE A 92 -10.20 -9.88 -5.14
N GLY A 93 -10.65 -10.11 -6.38
CA GLY A 93 -9.81 -10.16 -7.56
C GLY A 93 -9.79 -8.85 -8.34
N PRO A 94 -8.83 -8.68 -9.27
CA PRO A 94 -8.73 -7.50 -10.10
C PRO A 94 -10.02 -7.20 -10.88
N GLY A 95 -10.51 -5.96 -10.78
CA GLY A 95 -11.73 -5.48 -11.40
C GLY A 95 -13.00 -5.66 -10.56
N GLU A 96 -12.90 -6.34 -9.43
CA GLU A 96 -14.04 -6.55 -8.52
C GLU A 96 -14.20 -5.40 -7.53
N THR A 97 -15.38 -5.33 -6.93
CA THR A 97 -15.72 -4.43 -5.82
C THR A 97 -16.34 -5.24 -4.69
N LEU A 98 -15.90 -4.98 -3.47
CA LEU A 98 -16.40 -5.55 -2.24
C LEU A 98 -17.02 -4.44 -1.39
N ASP A 99 -18.27 -4.63 -0.96
CA ASP A 99 -18.97 -3.72 -0.04
C ASP A 99 -19.17 -4.44 1.30
N LEU A 100 -18.64 -3.86 2.37
CA LEU A 100 -18.76 -4.35 3.74
C LEU A 100 -19.71 -3.48 4.60
N GLY A 101 -20.44 -2.55 3.96
CA GLY A 101 -21.37 -1.61 4.59
C GLY A 101 -20.69 -0.34 5.07
N ASP A 102 -19.76 -0.43 6.00
CA ASP A 102 -18.98 0.68 6.56
C ASP A 102 -17.69 0.99 5.77
N LEU A 103 -17.30 0.07 4.89
CA LEU A 103 -16.11 0.16 4.07
C LEU A 103 -16.35 -0.51 2.71
N SER A 104 -15.91 0.13 1.64
CA SER A 104 -15.91 -0.48 0.30
C SER A 104 -14.51 -0.54 -0.28
N VAL A 105 -14.25 -1.57 -1.09
CA VAL A 105 -12.96 -1.82 -1.73
C VAL A 105 -13.17 -2.07 -3.21
N ARG A 106 -12.47 -1.34 -4.07
CA ARG A 106 -12.33 -1.66 -5.50
C ARG A 106 -10.91 -2.17 -5.75
N ALA A 107 -10.78 -3.34 -6.34
CA ALA A 107 -9.50 -3.92 -6.69
C ALA A 107 -9.12 -3.57 -8.15
N LEU A 108 -7.90 -3.07 -8.34
CA LEU A 108 -7.29 -2.83 -9.64
C LEU A 108 -6.30 -3.96 -9.93
N ARG A 109 -6.04 -4.24 -11.20
CA ARG A 109 -5.05 -5.25 -11.60
C ARG A 109 -3.65 -4.76 -11.33
N SER A 110 -2.88 -5.53 -10.58
CA SER A 110 -1.44 -5.29 -10.41
C SER A 110 -0.68 -5.56 -11.73
N THR A 111 0.46 -4.94 -11.88
CA THR A 111 1.42 -5.19 -12.97
C THR A 111 2.47 -6.26 -12.59
N ASP A 112 2.39 -6.76 -11.37
CA ASP A 112 3.09 -7.95 -10.89
C ASP A 112 2.06 -9.00 -10.44
N ALA A 113 1.88 -9.24 -9.15
CA ALA A 113 0.91 -10.20 -8.62
C ALA A 113 -0.25 -9.50 -7.92
N GLY A 114 -1.39 -10.19 -7.80
CA GLY A 114 -2.55 -9.77 -7.02
C GLY A 114 -3.22 -8.48 -7.46
N ALA A 115 -3.53 -7.62 -6.50
CA ALA A 115 -4.34 -6.42 -6.71
C ALA A 115 -3.85 -5.19 -5.97
N ALA A 116 -4.10 -4.01 -6.53
CA ALA A 116 -4.11 -2.75 -5.80
C ALA A 116 -5.51 -2.46 -5.27
N PHE A 117 -5.62 -1.76 -4.15
CA PHE A 117 -6.89 -1.48 -3.48
C PHE A 117 -7.20 0.02 -3.44
N LEU A 118 -8.39 0.39 -3.90
CA LEU A 118 -8.99 1.69 -3.63
C LEU A 118 -10.09 1.50 -2.58
N ILE A 119 -9.86 2.03 -1.38
CA ILE A 119 -10.70 1.84 -0.21
C ILE A 119 -11.44 3.13 0.10
N ARG A 120 -12.74 3.04 0.37
CA ARG A 120 -13.54 4.15 0.89
C ARG A 120 -14.11 3.78 2.25
N THR A 121 -13.77 4.58 3.25
CA THR A 121 -14.24 4.44 4.62
C THR A 121 -14.10 5.76 5.37
N ASP A 122 -14.95 6.04 6.35
CA ASP A 122 -14.89 7.22 7.22
C ASP A 122 -14.78 8.55 6.46
N GLY A 123 -15.43 8.64 5.28
CA GLY A 123 -15.37 9.82 4.41
C GLY A 123 -14.01 10.03 3.76
N LYS A 124 -13.13 9.03 3.75
CA LYS A 124 -11.81 9.04 3.15
C LYS A 124 -11.70 8.04 2.02
N THR A 125 -10.87 8.38 1.05
CA THR A 125 -10.47 7.47 -0.03
C THR A 125 -8.98 7.21 0.06
N ILE A 126 -8.61 5.94 0.20
CA ILE A 126 -7.23 5.49 0.39
C ILE A 126 -6.88 4.55 -0.75
N PHE A 127 -5.75 4.76 -1.39
CA PHE A 127 -5.22 3.88 -2.42
C PHE A 127 -3.94 3.19 -1.93
N HIS A 128 -3.91 1.86 -1.99
CA HIS A 128 -2.71 1.06 -1.74
C HIS A 128 -2.37 0.30 -3.01
N ALA A 129 -1.26 0.65 -3.62
CA ALA A 129 -0.88 0.12 -4.93
C ALA A 129 -0.46 -1.36 -4.89
N GLY A 130 -0.09 -1.92 -3.70
CA GLY A 130 0.61 -3.20 -3.70
C GLY A 130 1.79 -3.12 -4.65
N ASP A 131 1.89 -4.05 -5.57
CA ASP A 131 2.92 -4.04 -6.62
C ASP A 131 2.41 -3.56 -7.99
N LEU A 132 1.31 -2.80 -7.99
CA LEU A 132 0.91 -2.03 -9.17
C LEU A 132 1.88 -0.85 -9.35
N ASN A 133 2.84 -1.01 -10.24
CA ASN A 133 3.86 -0.01 -10.54
C ASN A 133 4.30 -0.06 -12.01
N TRP A 134 4.95 1.00 -12.48
CA TRP A 134 5.62 1.02 -13.77
C TRP A 134 6.99 0.38 -13.64
N TRP A 135 7.02 -0.96 -13.62
CA TRP A 135 8.25 -1.74 -13.50
C TRP A 135 9.06 -1.69 -14.80
N HIS A 136 9.88 -0.66 -14.95
CA HIS A 136 10.81 -0.53 -16.09
C HIS A 136 12.20 -1.00 -15.66
N TRP A 137 12.61 -2.16 -16.14
CA TRP A 137 13.89 -2.75 -15.81
C TRP A 137 14.90 -2.52 -16.94
N ASN A 138 16.09 -1.97 -16.63
CA ASN A 138 17.15 -1.74 -17.63
C ASN A 138 17.66 -3.04 -18.28
N GLY A 139 17.52 -4.19 -17.62
CA GLY A 139 17.91 -5.50 -18.14
C GLY A 139 16.84 -6.24 -18.96
N GLU A 140 15.63 -5.68 -19.06
CA GLU A 140 14.51 -6.30 -19.78
C GLU A 140 14.41 -5.78 -21.22
N THR A 141 13.67 -6.54 -22.05
CA THR A 141 13.44 -6.18 -23.46
C THR A 141 12.53 -4.94 -23.58
N ASP A 142 12.67 -4.18 -24.69
CA ASP A 142 11.80 -3.06 -25.00
C ASP A 142 10.32 -3.46 -25.06
N SER A 143 10.02 -4.67 -25.56
CA SER A 143 8.65 -5.17 -25.62
C SER A 143 8.07 -5.43 -24.22
N TYR A 144 8.88 -5.94 -23.28
CA TYR A 144 8.49 -6.11 -21.89
C TYR A 144 8.20 -4.75 -21.24
N ASN A 145 9.14 -3.83 -21.33
CA ASN A 145 9.03 -2.49 -20.72
C ASN A 145 7.87 -1.68 -21.32
N THR A 146 7.63 -1.81 -22.63
CA THR A 146 6.47 -1.16 -23.30
C THR A 146 5.14 -1.72 -22.80
N ARG A 147 5.02 -3.06 -22.67
CA ARG A 147 3.82 -3.71 -22.12
C ARG A 147 3.59 -3.27 -20.67
N MET A 148 4.62 -3.27 -19.85
CA MET A 148 4.56 -2.84 -18.45
C MET A 148 4.06 -1.40 -18.31
N ALA A 149 4.60 -0.48 -19.12
CA ALA A 149 4.17 0.91 -19.18
C ALA A 149 2.69 1.06 -19.57
N ARG A 150 2.25 0.31 -20.60
CA ARG A 150 0.87 0.31 -21.06
C ARG A 150 -0.07 -0.21 -19.99
N ASP A 151 0.26 -1.34 -19.37
CA ASP A 151 -0.62 -2.01 -18.41
C ASP A 151 -0.73 -1.19 -17.12
N TYR A 152 0.36 -0.60 -16.63
CA TYR A 152 0.35 0.33 -15.51
C TYR A 152 -0.53 1.55 -15.79
N ARG A 153 -0.30 2.24 -16.91
CA ARG A 153 -1.07 3.44 -17.25
C ARG A 153 -2.56 3.15 -17.39
N ARG A 154 -2.92 2.02 -18.01
CA ARG A 154 -4.32 1.62 -18.15
C ARG A 154 -5.02 1.52 -16.80
N GLU A 155 -4.39 0.89 -15.80
CA GLU A 155 -4.99 0.76 -14.48
C GLU A 155 -5.07 2.11 -13.75
N ILE A 156 -4.00 2.91 -13.77
CA ILE A 156 -3.99 4.24 -13.12
C ILE A 156 -4.99 5.19 -13.79
N ASP A 157 -5.17 5.13 -15.10
CA ASP A 157 -6.15 5.98 -15.80
C ASP A 157 -7.61 5.72 -15.37
N THR A 158 -7.91 4.56 -14.80
CA THR A 158 -9.23 4.27 -14.20
C THR A 158 -9.49 5.05 -12.92
N LEU A 159 -8.47 5.68 -12.34
CA LEU A 159 -8.55 6.52 -11.15
C LEU A 159 -8.71 8.01 -11.46
N ARG A 160 -8.71 8.40 -12.75
CA ARG A 160 -8.89 9.81 -13.13
C ARG A 160 -10.21 10.35 -12.63
N GLY A 161 -10.15 11.50 -11.94
CA GLY A 161 -11.32 12.15 -11.35
C GLY A 161 -11.74 11.62 -9.98
N GLU A 162 -11.10 10.56 -9.49
CA GLU A 162 -11.27 10.13 -8.11
C GLU A 162 -10.59 11.13 -7.16
N LYS A 163 -11.29 11.50 -6.10
CA LYS A 163 -10.64 12.24 -5.00
C LYS A 163 -9.98 11.22 -4.08
N ILE A 164 -8.65 11.19 -4.07
CA ILE A 164 -7.85 10.30 -3.22
C ILE A 164 -7.19 11.13 -2.13
N ASP A 165 -7.48 10.82 -0.86
CA ASP A 165 -6.90 11.53 0.29
C ASP A 165 -5.48 11.02 0.61
N LEU A 166 -5.24 9.70 0.43
CA LEU A 166 -3.97 9.05 0.76
C LEU A 166 -3.66 7.98 -0.28
N ALA A 167 -2.43 7.96 -0.79
CA ALA A 167 -1.96 6.92 -1.69
C ALA A 167 -0.59 6.37 -1.27
N PHE A 168 -0.46 5.04 -1.21
CA PHE A 168 0.79 4.31 -1.02
C PHE A 168 1.28 3.83 -2.38
N LEU A 169 2.47 4.27 -2.79
CA LEU A 169 2.98 4.11 -4.16
C LEU A 169 4.41 3.58 -4.16
N PRO A 170 4.71 2.51 -4.92
CA PRO A 170 6.07 1.99 -5.01
C PRO A 170 7.07 3.01 -5.56
N VAL A 171 8.20 3.12 -4.89
CA VAL A 171 9.36 3.93 -5.29
C VAL A 171 10.62 3.07 -5.10
N ASP A 172 10.69 1.98 -5.88
CA ASP A 172 11.70 0.94 -5.69
C ASP A 172 13.08 1.39 -6.17
N PRO A 173 14.10 1.44 -5.29
CA PRO A 173 15.45 1.85 -5.66
C PRO A 173 16.13 0.92 -6.68
N ARG A 174 15.67 -0.33 -6.84
CA ARG A 174 16.19 -1.28 -7.83
C ARG A 174 15.90 -0.85 -9.28
N LEU A 175 14.91 0.03 -9.47
CA LEU A 175 14.60 0.61 -10.79
C LEU A 175 15.58 1.72 -11.20
N GLU A 176 16.62 1.97 -10.42
CA GLU A 176 17.69 2.91 -10.69
C GLU A 176 17.17 4.34 -11.02
N ASP A 177 17.39 4.83 -12.25
CA ASP A 177 16.91 6.12 -12.72
C ASP A 177 15.41 6.15 -13.07
N LYS A 178 14.75 4.99 -13.17
CA LYS A 178 13.33 4.85 -13.47
C LYS A 178 12.43 4.78 -12.22
N TYR A 179 13.02 4.79 -11.02
CA TYR A 179 12.35 4.58 -9.73
C TYR A 179 11.13 5.50 -9.48
N LEU A 180 11.12 6.67 -10.11
CA LEU A 180 10.06 7.68 -9.95
C LEU A 180 8.94 7.58 -10.99
N TRP A 181 9.10 6.80 -12.07
CA TRP A 181 8.15 6.84 -13.20
C TRP A 181 6.73 6.47 -12.83
N GLY A 182 6.56 5.49 -11.94
CA GLY A 182 5.24 5.07 -11.46
C GLY A 182 4.55 6.18 -10.68
N ILE A 183 5.19 6.67 -9.63
CA ILE A 183 4.61 7.71 -8.79
C ILE A 183 4.40 9.03 -9.55
N ASP A 184 5.30 9.42 -10.47
CA ASP A 184 5.13 10.63 -11.28
C ASP A 184 3.88 10.53 -12.17
N TYR A 185 3.71 9.39 -12.86
CA TYR A 185 2.52 9.18 -13.68
C TYR A 185 1.24 9.20 -12.84
N PHE A 186 1.22 8.52 -11.69
CA PHE A 186 0.08 8.53 -10.78
C PHE A 186 -0.28 9.95 -10.34
N MET A 187 0.70 10.73 -9.88
CA MET A 187 0.47 12.08 -9.38
C MET A 187 -0.05 13.04 -10.44
N ARG A 188 0.28 12.82 -11.72
CA ARG A 188 -0.22 13.62 -12.85
C ARG A 188 -1.55 13.14 -13.38
N ALA A 189 -1.84 11.85 -13.32
CA ALA A 189 -3.05 11.26 -13.89
C ALA A 189 -4.24 11.29 -12.94
N ALA A 190 -4.05 10.80 -11.72
CA ALA A 190 -5.08 10.71 -10.66
C ALA A 190 -4.80 11.73 -9.54
N GLY A 191 -3.57 11.72 -9.00
CA GLY A 191 -3.16 12.55 -7.89
C GLY A 191 -3.74 12.10 -6.55
N THR A 192 -3.20 12.67 -5.47
CA THR A 192 -3.67 12.46 -4.10
C THR A 192 -3.29 13.66 -3.24
N ASP A 193 -3.97 13.85 -2.10
CA ASP A 193 -3.60 14.87 -1.14
C ASP A 193 -2.30 14.52 -0.39
N MET A 194 -2.06 13.21 -0.13
CA MET A 194 -0.84 12.71 0.51
C MET A 194 -0.35 11.44 -0.21
N ALA A 195 0.83 11.51 -0.83
CA ALA A 195 1.52 10.38 -1.46
C ALA A 195 2.59 9.84 -0.52
N VAL A 196 2.50 8.56 -0.19
CA VAL A 196 3.46 7.85 0.68
C VAL A 196 4.28 6.90 -0.19
N PRO A 197 5.57 7.18 -0.44
CA PRO A 197 6.46 6.22 -1.08
C PRO A 197 6.55 4.93 -0.28
N MET A 198 6.55 3.79 -0.96
CA MET A 198 6.71 2.47 -0.36
C MET A 198 7.59 1.56 -1.22
N HIS A 199 7.72 0.29 -0.84
CA HIS A 199 8.56 -0.70 -1.51
C HIS A 199 10.05 -0.39 -1.41
N LEU A 200 10.46 0.13 -0.24
CA LEU A 200 11.78 0.70 0.00
C LEU A 200 12.70 -0.20 0.83
N TRP A 201 12.18 -1.31 1.40
CA TRP A 201 12.90 -2.08 2.41
C TRP A 201 13.35 -1.16 3.57
N GLU A 202 14.65 -1.09 3.85
CA GLU A 202 15.23 -0.13 4.82
C GLU A 202 16.03 0.99 4.11
N GLN A 203 15.76 1.21 2.82
CA GLN A 203 16.42 2.23 2.02
C GLN A 203 15.54 3.48 1.91
N TYR A 204 15.60 4.38 2.86
CA TYR A 204 14.74 5.59 2.90
C TYR A 204 15.26 6.74 2.03
N GLY A 205 16.51 6.67 1.55
CA GLY A 205 17.13 7.68 0.69
C GLY A 205 16.31 8.05 -0.55
N PRO A 206 15.63 7.12 -1.23
CA PRO A 206 14.77 7.43 -2.38
C PRO A 206 13.67 8.46 -2.10
N ILE A 207 13.15 8.55 -0.87
CA ILE A 207 12.14 9.57 -0.50
C ILE A 207 12.72 10.98 -0.62
N GLY A 208 13.91 11.20 -0.06
CA GLY A 208 14.60 12.49 -0.14
C GLY A 208 15.00 12.84 -1.57
N ARG A 209 15.50 11.84 -2.33
CA ARG A 209 15.84 11.99 -3.75
C ARG A 209 14.61 12.38 -4.57
N LEU A 210 13.48 11.69 -4.40
CA LEU A 210 12.22 11.99 -5.08
C LEU A 210 11.75 13.42 -4.82
N ARG A 211 11.80 13.88 -3.57
CA ARG A 211 11.46 15.26 -3.21
C ARG A 211 12.38 16.31 -3.85
N ALA A 212 13.63 15.96 -4.15
CA ALA A 212 14.61 16.84 -4.78
C ALA A 212 14.47 16.90 -6.31
N GLU A 213 13.82 15.90 -6.94
CA GLU A 213 13.66 15.85 -8.40
C GLU A 213 12.84 17.04 -8.93
N GLU A 214 13.31 17.66 -10.00
CA GLU A 214 12.56 18.73 -10.68
C GLU A 214 11.24 18.22 -11.26
N THR A 215 11.21 16.97 -11.72
CA THR A 215 10.01 16.30 -12.20
C THR A 215 8.91 16.28 -11.14
N ALA A 216 9.29 16.13 -9.88
CA ALA A 216 8.34 16.10 -8.74
C ALA A 216 7.90 17.50 -8.29
N ALA A 217 8.46 18.59 -8.81
CA ALA A 217 8.15 19.96 -8.37
C ALA A 217 6.64 20.27 -8.24
N PRO A 218 5.75 19.83 -9.17
CA PRO A 218 4.32 20.14 -9.07
C PRO A 218 3.59 19.46 -7.90
N TYR A 219 4.17 18.41 -7.30
CA TYR A 219 3.51 17.63 -6.26
C TYR A 219 4.42 17.28 -5.07
N ARG A 220 5.68 17.78 -5.04
CA ARG A 220 6.65 17.46 -3.98
C ARG A 220 6.16 17.75 -2.57
N ALA A 221 5.34 18.80 -2.39
CA ALA A 221 4.75 19.17 -1.10
C ALA A 221 3.71 18.14 -0.59
N ARG A 222 3.25 17.24 -1.46
CA ARG A 222 2.32 16.17 -1.12
C ARG A 222 3.01 14.82 -0.90
N ILE A 223 4.33 14.75 -1.08
CA ILE A 223 5.10 13.52 -0.83
C ILE A 223 5.40 13.44 0.66
N ALA A 224 4.86 12.45 1.32
CA ALA A 224 5.11 12.19 2.73
C ALA A 224 6.47 11.50 2.95
N GLY A 225 7.01 11.58 4.17
CA GLY A 225 8.30 11.00 4.51
C GLY A 225 8.29 10.23 5.84
N TYR A 226 9.24 9.33 5.94
CA TYR A 226 9.58 8.55 7.12
C TYR A 226 11.02 8.03 6.97
N SER A 227 11.65 7.65 8.08
CA SER A 227 13.06 7.26 8.11
C SER A 227 13.35 5.98 8.90
N ARG A 228 12.33 5.43 9.55
CA ARG A 228 12.46 4.20 10.34
C ARG A 228 11.11 3.50 10.51
N ARG A 229 11.17 2.23 10.88
CA ARG A 229 9.98 1.45 11.26
C ARG A 229 9.28 2.06 12.47
N GLY A 230 7.97 1.92 12.52
CA GLY A 230 7.12 2.44 13.60
C GLY A 230 6.96 3.95 13.61
N GLU A 231 7.61 4.68 12.71
CA GLU A 231 7.50 6.13 12.62
C GLU A 231 6.13 6.56 12.07
N ARG A 232 5.62 7.68 12.56
CA ARG A 232 4.48 8.36 11.95
C ARG A 232 4.93 8.98 10.63
N VAL A 233 4.15 8.75 9.59
CA VAL A 233 4.38 9.32 8.27
C VAL A 233 3.83 10.73 8.24
N THR A 234 4.64 11.70 7.82
CA THR A 234 4.30 13.12 7.77
C THR A 234 4.61 13.75 6.41
N LEU A 235 3.86 14.78 6.03
CA LEU A 235 4.18 15.65 4.89
C LEU A 235 5.37 16.56 5.19
#